data_75295741b9cc3f917880d7b0c11039e0
#
_entry.id   75295741b9cc3f917880d7b0c11039e0
#
_cell.length_a   1.000
_cell.length_b   1.000
_cell.length_c   1.000
_cell.angle_alpha   90.00
_cell.angle_beta   90.00
_cell.angle_gamma   90.00
#
_symmetry.space_group_name_H-M   'P 1'
#
loop_
_entity.id
_entity.type
_entity.pdbx_description
1 polymer ?
#
loop_
_entity_poly.entity_id
_entity_poly.type
_entity_poly.pdbx_seq_one_letter_code
_entity_poly.pdbx_strand_id
1 'polypeptide(L)'
;MFELNKKILLKRGVTIDSIAEITFQQQSKYTDNISRSMCVESVEKILSLRDVFHHVQLACEIDRLAEEKMFQGPIQDIIYEDLGLFGIDETMGLDVSGLYGTIGQTNFGDIDVNKHGIVKRLNDAGKEDGICHTFLDDIVGAIAAAASTRVAQVTNEEIAHEETGVKRFSIFDI
;
A
#
# COMPACT_ATOMS: atom_id res chain seq x y z
N MET A 1 -2.22 -4.02 -16.34
CA MET A 1 -1.99 -3.14 -15.17
C MET A 1 -1.23 -3.87 -14.09
N PHE A 2 -1.74 -4.97 -13.57
CA PHE A 2 -1.08 -5.76 -12.51
C PHE A 2 0.40 -6.08 -12.78
N GLU A 3 0.71 -6.71 -13.91
CA GLU A 3 2.09 -7.07 -14.27
C GLU A 3 3.04 -5.85 -14.39
N LEU A 4 2.53 -4.70 -14.78
CA LEU A 4 3.33 -3.46 -14.83
C LEU A 4 3.61 -2.94 -13.42
N ASN A 5 2.61 -2.95 -12.52
CA ASN A 5 2.81 -2.59 -11.12
C ASN A 5 3.81 -3.53 -10.45
N LYS A 6 3.61 -4.85 -10.60
CA LYS A 6 4.54 -5.86 -10.08
C LYS A 6 5.98 -5.64 -10.55
N LYS A 7 6.15 -5.34 -11.85
CA LYS A 7 7.47 -5.10 -12.44
C LYS A 7 8.14 -3.83 -11.90
N ILE A 8 7.40 -2.72 -11.77
CA ILE A 8 7.98 -1.46 -11.30
C ILE A 8 8.30 -1.54 -9.80
N LEU A 9 7.43 -2.14 -9.00
CA LEU A 9 7.64 -2.38 -7.57
C LEU A 9 8.87 -3.29 -7.34
N LEU A 10 8.99 -4.37 -8.12
CA LEU A 10 10.14 -5.27 -8.02
C LEU A 10 11.48 -4.56 -8.32
N LYS A 11 11.50 -3.63 -9.28
CA LYS A 11 12.69 -2.80 -9.54
C LYS A 11 13.11 -1.95 -8.36
N ARG A 12 12.15 -1.58 -7.50
CA ARG A 12 12.35 -0.84 -6.26
C ARG A 12 12.54 -1.75 -5.04
N GLY A 13 12.73 -3.06 -5.24
CA GLY A 13 12.95 -4.03 -4.17
C GLY A 13 11.68 -4.43 -3.41
N VAL A 14 10.50 -4.13 -3.93
CA VAL A 14 9.19 -4.45 -3.33
C VAL A 14 8.60 -5.67 -4.02
N THR A 15 8.30 -6.72 -3.25
CA THR A 15 7.62 -7.92 -3.73
C THR A 15 6.18 -7.97 -3.20
N ILE A 16 5.30 -8.72 -3.87
CA ILE A 16 3.93 -8.97 -3.38
C ILE A 16 3.97 -9.60 -2.00
N ASP A 17 4.85 -10.58 -1.78
CA ASP A 17 5.00 -11.24 -0.48
C ASP A 17 5.41 -10.27 0.64
N SER A 18 6.27 -9.28 0.34
CA SER A 18 6.67 -8.28 1.32
C SER A 18 5.54 -7.34 1.73
N ILE A 19 4.62 -7.02 0.82
CA ILE A 19 3.39 -6.26 1.12
C ILE A 19 2.40 -7.15 1.88
N ALA A 20 2.22 -8.39 1.43
CA ALA A 20 1.33 -9.36 2.07
C ALA A 20 1.73 -9.67 3.52
N GLU A 21 3.02 -9.61 3.84
CA GLU A 21 3.51 -9.75 5.21
C GLU A 21 2.97 -8.65 6.13
N ILE A 22 3.00 -7.38 5.69
CA ILE A 22 2.42 -6.26 6.44
C ILE A 22 0.90 -6.44 6.57
N THR A 23 0.23 -6.82 5.47
CA THR A 23 -1.20 -7.13 5.46
C THR A 23 -1.55 -8.20 6.50
N PHE A 24 -0.76 -9.27 6.57
CA PHE A 24 -0.93 -10.35 7.53
C PHE A 24 -0.73 -9.85 8.97
N GLN A 25 0.35 -9.12 9.25
CA GLN A 25 0.64 -8.57 10.57
C GLN A 25 -0.46 -7.62 11.03
N GLN A 26 -1.01 -6.81 10.13
CA GLN A 26 -2.09 -5.89 10.45
C GLN A 26 -3.38 -6.63 10.84
N GLN A 27 -3.76 -7.66 10.09
CA GLN A 27 -4.98 -8.41 10.35
C GLN A 27 -4.87 -9.40 11.52
N SER A 28 -3.69 -9.95 11.78
CA SER A 28 -3.45 -10.83 12.92
C SER A 28 -3.72 -10.18 14.29
N LYS A 29 -3.83 -8.84 14.32
CA LYS A 29 -4.25 -8.11 15.54
C LYS A 29 -5.74 -8.33 15.88
N TYR A 30 -6.54 -8.77 14.92
CA TYR A 30 -8.01 -8.80 15.02
C TYR A 30 -8.60 -10.21 14.89
N THR A 31 -7.92 -11.13 14.20
CA THR A 31 -8.43 -12.47 13.94
C THR A 31 -7.31 -13.48 13.75
N ASP A 32 -7.54 -14.70 14.22
CA ASP A 32 -6.67 -15.86 13.96
C ASP A 32 -7.06 -16.57 12.65
N ASN A 33 -8.24 -16.27 12.09
CA ASN A 33 -8.75 -16.86 10.85
C ASN A 33 -8.22 -16.13 9.61
N ILE A 34 -6.89 -16.13 9.45
CA ILE A 34 -6.19 -15.48 8.36
C ILE A 34 -5.06 -16.36 7.87
N SER A 35 -4.84 -16.37 6.55
CA SER A 35 -3.69 -17.05 5.94
C SER A 35 -2.86 -16.09 5.09
N ARG A 36 -1.59 -16.42 4.90
CA ARG A 36 -0.71 -15.66 4.00
C ARG A 36 -1.24 -15.65 2.56
N SER A 37 -1.85 -16.74 2.10
CA SER A 37 -2.44 -16.81 0.76
C SER A 37 -3.60 -15.83 0.56
N MET A 38 -4.44 -15.63 1.57
CA MET A 38 -5.51 -14.61 1.53
C MET A 38 -4.93 -13.19 1.43
N CYS A 39 -3.83 -12.94 2.13
CA CYS A 39 -3.15 -11.65 2.08
C CYS A 39 -2.51 -11.40 0.71
N VAL A 40 -1.83 -12.41 0.14
CA VAL A 40 -1.25 -12.34 -1.21
C VAL A 40 -2.34 -12.06 -2.25
N GLU A 41 -3.42 -12.83 -2.24
CA GLU A 41 -4.55 -12.63 -3.16
C GLU A 41 -5.14 -11.21 -3.01
N SER A 42 -5.29 -10.72 -1.78
CA SER A 42 -5.79 -9.37 -1.55
C SER A 42 -4.86 -8.31 -2.11
N VAL A 43 -3.54 -8.42 -1.91
CA VAL A 43 -2.55 -7.51 -2.48
C VAL A 43 -2.60 -7.53 -4.02
N GLU A 44 -2.69 -8.72 -4.63
CA GLU A 44 -2.81 -8.85 -6.09
C GLU A 44 -4.08 -8.19 -6.63
N LYS A 45 -5.21 -8.34 -5.92
CA LYS A 45 -6.46 -7.66 -6.28
C LYS A 45 -6.32 -6.15 -6.21
N ILE A 46 -5.74 -5.59 -5.14
CA ILE A 46 -5.48 -4.15 -5.01
C ILE A 46 -4.60 -3.65 -6.15
N LEU A 47 -3.48 -4.32 -6.43
CA LEU A 47 -2.57 -3.95 -7.51
C LEU A 47 -3.17 -4.06 -8.91
N SER A 48 -4.29 -4.76 -9.06
CA SER A 48 -5.02 -4.90 -10.32
C SER A 48 -5.99 -3.73 -10.59
N LEU A 49 -6.31 -2.94 -9.56
CA LEU A 49 -7.21 -1.79 -9.70
C LEU A 49 -6.56 -0.69 -10.52
N ARG A 50 -7.37 -0.05 -11.40
CA ARG A 50 -6.89 1.00 -12.30
C ARG A 50 -6.36 2.22 -11.55
N ASP A 51 -7.03 2.63 -10.50
CA ASP A 51 -6.64 3.80 -9.73
C ASP A 51 -5.33 3.55 -8.98
N VAL A 52 -5.17 2.36 -8.38
CA VAL A 52 -3.91 1.94 -7.77
C VAL A 52 -2.77 1.86 -8.80
N PHE A 53 -3.07 1.41 -10.04
CA PHE A 53 -2.07 1.43 -11.11
C PHE A 53 -1.53 2.84 -11.35
N HIS A 54 -2.41 3.85 -11.43
CA HIS A 54 -1.98 5.23 -11.64
C HIS A 54 -1.12 5.75 -10.49
N HIS A 55 -1.51 5.48 -9.24
CA HIS A 55 -0.76 5.90 -8.06
C HIS A 55 0.63 5.25 -7.98
N VAL A 56 0.73 3.93 -8.20
CA VAL A 56 2.02 3.22 -8.18
C VAL A 56 2.97 3.74 -9.27
N GLN A 57 2.45 3.94 -10.50
CA GLN A 57 3.28 4.45 -11.59
C GLN A 57 3.76 5.88 -11.31
N LEU A 58 2.86 6.73 -10.80
CA LEU A 58 3.18 8.13 -10.51
C LEU A 58 4.18 8.26 -9.34
N ALA A 59 3.94 7.55 -8.23
CA ALA A 59 4.83 7.54 -7.08
C ALA A 59 6.26 7.13 -7.45
N CYS A 60 6.40 5.98 -8.13
CA CYS A 60 7.71 5.50 -8.58
C CYS A 60 8.40 6.47 -9.55
N GLU A 61 7.66 7.18 -10.37
CA GLU A 61 8.22 8.15 -11.31
C GLU A 61 8.63 9.45 -10.62
N ILE A 62 7.86 9.92 -9.65
CA ILE A 62 8.24 11.10 -8.85
C ILE A 62 9.55 10.82 -8.10
N ASP A 63 9.64 9.69 -7.39
CA ASP A 63 10.85 9.32 -6.68
C ASP A 63 12.06 9.20 -7.62
N ARG A 64 11.88 8.57 -8.80
CA ARG A 64 12.94 8.50 -9.81
C ARG A 64 13.41 9.87 -10.28
N LEU A 65 12.48 10.80 -10.53
CA LEU A 65 12.80 12.15 -10.98
C LEU A 65 13.54 12.94 -9.88
N ALA A 66 13.19 12.72 -8.62
CA ALA A 66 13.88 13.30 -7.49
C ALA A 66 15.33 12.76 -7.36
N GLU A 67 15.53 11.44 -7.50
CA GLU A 67 16.85 10.79 -7.53
C GLU A 67 17.75 11.35 -8.63
N GLU A 68 17.20 11.59 -9.81
CA GLU A 68 17.93 12.14 -10.96
C GLU A 68 18.04 13.66 -10.96
N LYS A 69 17.53 14.33 -9.90
CA LYS A 69 17.54 15.79 -9.73
C LYS A 69 16.90 16.55 -10.90
N MET A 70 15.76 16.01 -11.38
CA MET A 70 15.06 16.53 -12.56
C MET A 70 13.95 17.54 -12.23
N PHE A 71 13.58 17.70 -10.98
CA PHE A 71 12.64 18.75 -10.58
C PHE A 71 13.33 20.13 -10.55
N GLN A 72 12.52 21.18 -10.71
CA GLN A 72 13.01 22.56 -10.69
C GLN A 72 12.58 23.25 -9.39
N GLY A 73 13.48 24.09 -8.86
CA GLY A 73 13.20 24.89 -7.67
C GLY A 73 13.18 24.07 -6.39
N PRO A 74 12.57 24.59 -5.31
CA PRO A 74 12.67 24.01 -3.97
C PRO A 74 11.98 22.66 -3.85
N ILE A 75 11.06 22.30 -4.75
CA ILE A 75 10.36 21.00 -4.72
C ILE A 75 11.33 19.83 -4.89
N GLN A 76 12.45 20.03 -5.58
CA GLN A 76 13.49 19.02 -5.73
C GLN A 76 14.02 18.54 -4.38
N ASP A 77 14.43 19.48 -3.53
CA ASP A 77 15.01 19.15 -2.23
C ASP A 77 13.94 18.68 -1.24
N ILE A 78 12.72 19.24 -1.33
CA ILE A 78 11.57 18.83 -0.49
C ILE A 78 11.26 17.35 -0.68
N ILE A 79 11.16 16.89 -1.93
CA ILE A 79 10.85 15.48 -2.24
C ILE A 79 12.08 14.60 -1.95
N TYR A 80 13.26 15.00 -2.41
CA TYR A 80 14.47 14.18 -2.28
C TYR A 80 14.87 13.93 -0.83
N GLU A 81 14.73 14.93 0.04
CA GLU A 81 15.10 14.86 1.45
C GLU A 81 13.92 14.37 2.35
N ASP A 82 12.77 14.09 1.75
CA ASP A 82 11.56 13.76 2.51
C ASP A 82 11.36 14.74 3.67
N LEU A 83 11.27 16.02 3.32
CA LEU A 83 11.19 17.08 4.35
C LEU A 83 9.87 16.98 5.09
N GLY A 84 9.95 16.83 6.40
CA GLY A 84 8.80 16.67 7.28
C GLY A 84 7.70 17.72 7.03
N LEU A 85 6.44 17.27 7.09
CA LEU A 85 5.24 18.05 6.81
C LEU A 85 5.02 18.35 5.31
N PHE A 86 5.67 17.64 4.40
CA PHE A 86 5.37 17.74 2.98
C PHE A 86 3.93 17.28 2.70
N GLY A 87 3.54 16.08 3.13
CA GLY A 87 2.17 15.59 3.26
C GLY A 87 1.41 15.29 1.96
N ILE A 88 2.03 15.41 0.78
CA ILE A 88 1.40 15.06 -0.50
C ILE A 88 1.50 13.56 -0.76
N ASP A 89 2.59 12.95 -0.36
CA ASP A 89 2.86 11.52 -0.36
C ASP A 89 1.84 10.76 0.50
N GLU A 90 1.62 11.18 1.74
CA GLU A 90 0.58 10.63 2.61
C GLU A 90 -0.83 10.86 2.04
N THR A 91 -1.06 12.01 1.38
CA THR A 91 -2.35 12.26 0.72
C THR A 91 -2.61 11.26 -0.40
N MET A 92 -1.58 10.93 -1.19
CA MET A 92 -1.69 9.88 -2.20
C MET A 92 -1.93 8.49 -1.57
N GLY A 93 -1.29 8.22 -0.42
CA GLY A 93 -1.53 7.01 0.38
C GLY A 93 -2.95 6.93 0.91
N LEU A 94 -3.49 8.04 1.43
CA LEU A 94 -4.88 8.14 1.87
C LEU A 94 -5.88 7.88 0.73
N ASP A 95 -5.60 8.32 -0.49
CA ASP A 95 -6.45 8.08 -1.66
C ASP A 95 -6.51 6.58 -2.00
N VAL A 96 -5.37 5.92 -2.06
CA VAL A 96 -5.29 4.46 -2.31
C VAL A 96 -5.98 3.66 -1.20
N SER A 97 -5.66 3.94 0.06
CA SER A 97 -6.25 3.24 1.20
C SER A 97 -7.74 3.52 1.35
N GLY A 98 -8.18 4.74 0.97
CA GLY A 98 -9.57 5.20 0.98
C GLY A 98 -10.48 4.45 0.01
N LEU A 99 -9.96 3.72 -0.98
CA LEU A 99 -10.75 2.81 -1.83
C LEU A 99 -11.50 1.75 -1.01
N TYR A 100 -11.04 1.48 0.21
CA TYR A 100 -11.68 0.58 1.18
C TYR A 100 -12.26 1.33 2.39
N GLY A 101 -12.59 2.61 2.21
CA GLY A 101 -13.24 3.44 3.21
C GLY A 101 -12.33 3.88 4.35
N THR A 102 -12.94 4.40 5.42
CA THR A 102 -12.22 4.96 6.57
C THR A 102 -11.40 3.93 7.34
N ILE A 103 -11.79 2.65 7.31
CA ILE A 103 -10.99 1.57 7.92
C ILE A 103 -9.67 1.41 7.18
N GLY A 104 -9.69 1.46 5.85
CA GLY A 104 -8.47 1.45 5.04
C GLY A 104 -7.55 2.63 5.38
N GLN A 105 -8.10 3.84 5.49
CA GLN A 105 -7.33 5.03 5.88
C GLN A 105 -6.75 4.94 7.31
N THR A 106 -7.52 4.40 8.27
CA THR A 106 -7.05 4.18 9.64
C THR A 106 -5.91 3.16 9.67
N ASN A 107 -6.03 2.07 8.92
CA ASN A 107 -4.97 1.08 8.78
C ASN A 107 -3.71 1.68 8.14
N PHE A 108 -3.86 2.57 7.14
CA PHE A 108 -2.74 3.26 6.54
C PHE A 108 -2.02 4.14 7.57
N GLY A 109 -2.75 4.95 8.33
CA GLY A 109 -2.14 5.79 9.38
C GLY A 109 -1.39 4.97 10.44
N ASP A 110 -1.88 3.77 10.81
CA ASP A 110 -1.16 2.88 11.73
C ASP A 110 0.12 2.32 11.10
N ILE A 111 0.09 1.91 9.83
CA ILE A 111 1.25 1.39 9.11
C ILE A 111 2.29 2.50 8.90
N ASP A 112 1.85 3.69 8.52
CA ASP A 112 2.73 4.83 8.27
C ASP A 112 3.45 5.29 9.55
N VAL A 113 2.75 5.46 10.65
CA VAL A 113 3.34 5.87 11.93
C VAL A 113 4.31 4.83 12.47
N ASN A 114 3.95 3.55 12.41
CA ASN A 114 4.74 2.48 13.02
C ASN A 114 5.83 1.93 12.09
N LYS A 115 5.76 2.17 10.84
CA LYS A 115 6.70 1.76 9.76
C LYS A 115 7.44 0.44 10.05
N HIS A 116 6.91 -0.68 9.54
CA HIS A 116 7.55 -1.99 9.70
C HIS A 116 7.68 -2.74 8.38
N GLY A 117 8.42 -3.84 8.38
CA GLY A 117 8.63 -4.67 7.20
C GLY A 117 9.23 -3.90 6.03
N ILE A 118 8.60 -4.02 4.84
CA ILE A 118 9.07 -3.37 3.62
C ILE A 118 8.93 -1.84 3.69
N VAL A 119 7.88 -1.29 4.32
CA VAL A 119 7.69 0.16 4.46
C VAL A 119 8.84 0.77 5.25
N LYS A 120 9.22 0.15 6.38
CA LYS A 120 10.39 0.60 7.14
C LYS A 120 11.68 0.55 6.31
N ARG A 121 11.91 -0.51 5.54
CA ARG A 121 13.11 -0.64 4.70
C ARG A 121 13.17 0.44 3.62
N LEU A 122 12.04 0.78 3.00
CA LEU A 122 11.95 1.86 2.01
C LEU A 122 12.24 3.21 2.65
N ASN A 123 11.59 3.52 3.75
CA ASN A 123 11.81 4.77 4.50
C ASN A 123 13.27 4.91 4.96
N ASP A 124 13.89 3.84 5.45
CA ASP A 124 15.29 3.88 5.89
C ASP A 124 16.25 4.03 4.69
N ALA A 125 16.00 3.31 3.59
CA ALA A 125 16.80 3.38 2.37
C ALA A 125 16.66 4.72 1.64
N GLY A 126 15.50 5.36 1.69
CA GLY A 126 15.26 6.70 1.12
C GLY A 126 16.08 7.82 1.78
N LYS A 127 16.76 7.52 2.89
CA LYS A 127 17.71 8.43 3.54
C LYS A 127 19.16 8.24 3.09
N GLU A 128 19.42 7.26 2.23
CA GLU A 128 20.73 7.01 1.66
C GLU A 128 20.96 7.91 0.44
N ASP A 129 22.19 8.35 0.23
CA ASP A 129 22.53 9.22 -0.91
C ASP A 129 22.23 8.55 -2.26
N GLY A 130 21.52 9.23 -3.11
CA GLY A 130 21.13 8.76 -4.44
C GLY A 130 19.82 7.92 -4.46
N ILE A 131 19.13 7.75 -3.33
CA ILE A 131 17.88 7.00 -3.24
C ILE A 131 16.76 7.94 -2.76
N CYS A 132 15.57 7.82 -3.36
CA CYS A 132 14.37 8.54 -2.91
C CYS A 132 13.19 7.56 -2.89
N HIS A 133 12.51 7.47 -1.77
CA HIS A 133 11.31 6.65 -1.58
C HIS A 133 10.17 7.43 -0.91
N THR A 134 10.20 8.75 -0.97
CA THR A 134 9.23 9.66 -0.33
C THR A 134 7.78 9.33 -0.66
N PHE A 135 7.50 8.94 -1.91
CA PHE A 135 6.16 8.51 -2.32
C PHE A 135 5.97 7.00 -2.26
N LEU A 136 7.03 6.23 -2.47
CA LEU A 136 6.92 4.79 -2.62
C LEU A 136 6.60 4.10 -1.31
N ASP A 137 7.19 4.50 -0.19
CA ASP A 137 6.94 3.86 1.11
C ASP A 137 5.48 4.03 1.54
N ASP A 138 4.90 5.21 1.33
CA ASP A 138 3.50 5.50 1.62
C ASP A 138 2.53 4.73 0.71
N ILE A 139 2.80 4.68 -0.59
CA ILE A 139 1.97 3.90 -1.52
C ILE A 139 2.01 2.42 -1.19
N VAL A 140 3.16 1.87 -0.82
CA VAL A 140 3.30 0.48 -0.39
C VAL A 140 2.54 0.23 0.91
N GLY A 141 2.64 1.14 1.88
CA GLY A 141 1.85 1.12 3.13
C GLY A 141 0.34 1.16 2.87
N ALA A 142 -0.09 2.05 1.97
CA ALA A 142 -1.49 2.20 1.59
C ALA A 142 -2.06 0.96 0.88
N ILE A 143 -1.28 0.31 0.01
CA ILE A 143 -1.67 -0.96 -0.62
C ILE A 143 -1.85 -2.04 0.44
N ALA A 144 -0.93 -2.15 1.40
CA ALA A 144 -1.05 -3.11 2.50
C ALA A 144 -2.28 -2.83 3.37
N ALA A 145 -2.59 -1.56 3.64
CA ALA A 145 -3.76 -1.13 4.40
C ALA A 145 -5.08 -1.47 3.69
N ALA A 146 -5.16 -1.17 2.40
CA ALA A 146 -6.31 -1.52 1.56
C ALA A 146 -6.51 -3.04 1.49
N ALA A 147 -5.41 -3.80 1.28
CA ALA A 147 -5.44 -5.25 1.24
C ALA A 147 -5.88 -5.85 2.58
N SER A 148 -5.40 -5.29 3.70
CA SER A 148 -5.82 -5.67 5.06
C SER A 148 -7.32 -5.49 5.27
N THR A 149 -7.86 -4.35 4.85
CA THR A 149 -9.30 -4.07 4.95
C THR A 149 -10.12 -5.03 4.09
N ARG A 150 -9.64 -5.32 2.86
CA ARG A 150 -10.28 -6.31 1.98
C ARG A 150 -10.31 -7.70 2.62
N VAL A 151 -9.21 -8.16 3.22
CA VAL A 151 -9.17 -9.45 3.94
C VAL A 151 -10.26 -9.49 5.01
N ALA A 152 -10.37 -8.46 5.85
CA ALA A 152 -11.39 -8.40 6.89
C ALA A 152 -12.81 -8.49 6.33
N GLN A 153 -13.08 -7.80 5.22
CA GLN A 153 -14.39 -7.81 4.57
C GLN A 153 -14.75 -9.19 4.03
N VAL A 154 -13.83 -9.84 3.30
CA VAL A 154 -14.03 -11.19 2.75
C VAL A 154 -14.25 -12.21 3.87
N THR A 155 -13.41 -12.20 4.91
CA THR A 155 -13.54 -13.10 6.05
C THR A 155 -14.88 -12.92 6.78
N ASN A 156 -15.32 -11.69 6.99
CA ASN A 156 -16.61 -11.41 7.63
C ASN A 156 -17.81 -11.85 6.77
N GLU A 157 -17.71 -11.74 5.45
CA GLU A 157 -18.75 -12.24 4.54
C GLU A 157 -18.85 -13.78 4.56
N GLU A 158 -17.72 -14.48 4.60
CA GLU A 158 -17.67 -15.94 4.70
C GLU A 158 -18.31 -16.42 6.00
N ILE A 159 -17.93 -15.82 7.16
CA ILE A 159 -18.52 -16.16 8.47
C ILE A 159 -20.03 -15.91 8.46
N ALA A 160 -20.48 -14.76 7.95
CA ALA A 160 -21.90 -14.43 7.90
C ALA A 160 -22.69 -15.38 6.98
N HIS A 161 -22.07 -15.88 5.91
CA HIS A 161 -22.67 -16.88 5.04
C HIS A 161 -22.81 -18.26 5.75
N GLU A 162 -21.77 -18.67 6.47
CA GLU A 162 -21.81 -19.93 7.25
C GLU A 162 -22.89 -19.90 8.33
N GLU A 163 -23.04 -18.77 9.05
CA GLU A 163 -24.00 -18.63 10.13
C GLU A 163 -25.45 -18.48 9.65
N THR A 164 -25.69 -17.81 8.54
CA THR A 164 -27.05 -17.45 8.11
C THR A 164 -27.57 -18.26 6.91
N GLY A 165 -26.67 -18.94 6.19
CA GLY A 165 -26.99 -19.61 4.92
C GLY A 165 -27.37 -18.65 3.79
N VAL A 166 -27.33 -17.35 4.03
CA VAL A 166 -27.69 -16.33 3.04
C VAL A 166 -26.42 -15.77 2.44
N LYS A 167 -26.22 -16.00 1.14
CA LYS A 167 -25.15 -15.36 0.39
C LYS A 167 -25.42 -13.86 0.36
N ARG A 168 -24.67 -13.07 1.14
CA ARG A 168 -24.71 -11.63 1.07
C ARG A 168 -24.11 -11.18 -0.26
N PHE A 169 -24.66 -10.12 -0.79
CA PHE A 169 -24.15 -9.53 -2.03
C PHE A 169 -22.74 -9.04 -1.81
N SER A 170 -21.76 -9.73 -2.39
CA SER A 170 -20.39 -9.26 -2.35
C SER A 170 -20.21 -8.16 -3.40
N ILE A 171 -19.92 -6.95 -2.96
CA ILE A 171 -19.57 -5.84 -3.85
C ILE A 171 -18.20 -6.02 -4.50
N PHE A 172 -17.48 -7.09 -4.15
CA PHE A 172 -16.13 -7.38 -4.64
C PHE A 172 -16.10 -8.42 -5.77
N ASP A 173 -17.25 -8.96 -6.14
CA ASP A 173 -17.40 -9.86 -7.29
C ASP A 173 -17.58 -9.10 -8.63
N ILE A 174 -17.38 -7.78 -8.62
CA ILE A 174 -17.45 -6.92 -9.81
C ILE A 174 -16.08 -6.70 -10.41
#